data_2ed7557bfe7213221676d4f4ceeb45ab
#
_entry.id   2ed7557bfe7213221676d4f4ceeb45ab
#
_cell.length_a   1.000
_cell.length_b   1.000
_cell.length_c   1.000
_cell.angle_alpha   90.00
_cell.angle_beta   90.00
_cell.angle_gamma   90.00
#
_symmetry.space_group_name_H-M   'P 1'
#
loop_
_entity.id
_entity.type
_entity.pdbx_description
1 polymer ?
#
loop_
_entity_poly.entity_id
_entity_poly.type
_entity_poly.pdbx_seq_one_letter_code
_entity_poly.pdbx_strand_id
1 'polypeptide(L)'
;MPTLFWTGKLSRPMTLMVNANNILAWLTGNARNTAAMKNRVRQGYDRTFSDHVTRYDELGAEFQTQAATAQLEGVDLQDKVVLDVGCGTGIITLLALQKGAARVVCGDISNYMLEVARAKADKKGYGTARIDFRQLDAESLPFEDASFDCAMTGMTLGLLPEPEKAVTEMVRVLRPGGLLSIGAHGPEHYWEACDASFRAINKRYVFGYRLEFWPRKEDEVRRLLAGVDLKDIRTSRLTWRNTFKTGGEAYDFFSAISSTWWYAKVPPNQRDRETRKTRGYFERRRVTTVTEDIILAYGRKP
;
A
#
# COMPACT_ATOMS: atom_id res chain seq x y z
N MET A 1 -11.45 -16.42 0.65
CA MET A 1 -12.44 -15.31 0.55
C MET A 1 -11.91 -14.13 1.32
N PRO A 2 -11.84 -12.95 0.71
CA PRO A 2 -11.47 -11.74 1.47
C PRO A 2 -12.46 -11.58 2.63
N THR A 3 -11.97 -11.23 3.80
CA THR A 3 -12.80 -11.06 4.99
C THR A 3 -13.78 -9.90 4.77
N LEU A 4 -15.08 -10.15 4.90
CA LEU A 4 -16.11 -9.10 4.82
C LEU A 4 -16.06 -8.13 6.00
N PHE A 5 -15.39 -8.54 7.07
CA PHE A 5 -15.38 -7.80 8.31
C PHE A 5 -14.07 -7.04 8.49
N TRP A 6 -14.19 -5.82 8.98
CA TRP A 6 -13.03 -5.04 9.38
C TRP A 6 -12.34 -5.70 10.58
N THR A 7 -11.08 -6.04 10.43
CA THR A 7 -10.27 -6.69 11.46
C THR A 7 -9.23 -5.75 12.09
N GLY A 8 -9.05 -4.57 11.51
CA GLY A 8 -8.18 -3.54 12.07
C GLY A 8 -8.77 -2.85 13.30
N LYS A 9 -7.96 -2.04 13.98
CA LYS A 9 -8.38 -1.27 15.15
C LYS A 9 -9.25 -0.09 14.73
N LEU A 10 -10.43 0.00 15.28
CA LEU A 10 -11.34 1.13 15.22
C LEU A 10 -12.17 1.18 16.49
N SER A 11 -12.80 2.32 16.76
CA SER A 11 -13.83 2.39 17.80
C SER A 11 -15.05 1.50 17.45
N ARG A 12 -15.72 0.97 18.46
CA ARG A 12 -16.87 0.08 18.26
C ARG A 12 -17.90 0.57 17.24
N PRO A 13 -18.40 1.84 17.33
CA PRO A 13 -19.39 2.31 16.38
C PRO A 13 -18.86 2.39 14.95
N MET A 14 -17.57 2.70 14.76
CA MET A 14 -16.97 2.75 13.43
C MET A 14 -16.74 1.35 12.86
N THR A 15 -16.35 0.39 13.68
CA THR A 15 -16.26 -1.01 13.28
C THR A 15 -17.60 -1.55 12.77
N LEU A 16 -18.69 -1.28 13.50
CA LEU A 16 -20.05 -1.69 13.08
C LEU A 16 -20.46 -1.04 11.75
N MET A 17 -20.21 0.25 11.61
CA MET A 17 -20.51 0.98 10.37
C MET A 17 -19.74 0.42 9.17
N VAL A 18 -18.43 0.19 9.32
CA VAL A 18 -17.59 -0.33 8.24
C VAL A 18 -18.00 -1.75 7.87
N ASN A 19 -18.28 -2.60 8.84
CA ASN A 19 -18.75 -3.97 8.58
C ASN A 19 -20.09 -4.00 7.86
N ALA A 20 -21.07 -3.20 8.29
CA ALA A 20 -22.35 -3.09 7.62
C ALA A 20 -22.19 -2.61 6.16
N ASN A 21 -21.30 -1.63 5.95
CA ASN A 21 -20.99 -1.13 4.63
C ASN A 21 -20.29 -2.18 3.74
N ASN A 22 -19.37 -2.97 4.29
CA ASN A 22 -18.69 -4.04 3.55
C ASN A 22 -19.65 -5.16 3.16
N ILE A 23 -20.61 -5.51 4.03
CA ILE A 23 -21.69 -6.43 3.72
C ILE A 23 -22.54 -5.88 2.57
N LEU A 24 -22.94 -4.61 2.62
CA LEU A 24 -23.68 -3.96 1.54
C LEU A 24 -22.90 -3.98 0.22
N ALA A 25 -21.61 -3.67 0.25
CA ALA A 25 -20.75 -3.71 -0.93
C ALA A 25 -20.66 -5.13 -1.53
N TRP A 26 -20.70 -6.15 -0.69
CA TRP A 26 -20.73 -7.55 -1.13
C TRP A 26 -22.09 -7.92 -1.75
N LEU A 27 -23.20 -7.55 -1.10
CA LEU A 27 -24.56 -7.83 -1.58
C LEU A 27 -24.83 -7.14 -2.92
N THR A 28 -24.36 -5.92 -3.11
CA THR A 28 -24.52 -5.17 -4.37
C THR A 28 -23.54 -5.60 -5.48
N GLY A 29 -22.65 -6.55 -5.22
CA GLY A 29 -21.64 -7.02 -6.18
C GLY A 29 -20.41 -6.10 -6.31
N ASN A 30 -20.43 -4.91 -5.72
CA ASN A 30 -19.32 -3.95 -5.82
C ASN A 30 -17.99 -4.48 -5.25
N ALA A 31 -18.06 -5.32 -4.21
CA ALA A 31 -16.87 -5.96 -3.62
C ALA A 31 -16.37 -7.19 -4.42
N ARG A 32 -17.11 -7.64 -5.43
CA ARG A 32 -16.75 -8.81 -6.25
C ARG A 32 -16.24 -8.44 -7.63
N ASN A 33 -16.41 -7.20 -8.05
CA ASN A 33 -15.95 -6.74 -9.36
C ASN A 33 -14.45 -6.35 -9.29
N THR A 34 -13.58 -7.34 -9.47
CA THR A 34 -12.11 -7.18 -9.40
C THR A 34 -11.60 -6.18 -10.43
N ALA A 35 -12.11 -6.21 -11.66
CA ALA A 35 -11.72 -5.27 -12.71
C ALA A 35 -12.09 -3.82 -12.35
N ALA A 36 -13.28 -3.58 -11.81
CA ALA A 36 -13.68 -2.26 -11.35
C ALA A 36 -12.86 -1.79 -10.14
N MET A 37 -12.44 -2.71 -9.26
CA MET A 37 -11.54 -2.39 -8.14
C MET A 37 -10.16 -1.97 -8.64
N LYS A 38 -9.53 -2.74 -9.52
CA LYS A 38 -8.23 -2.39 -10.14
C LYS A 38 -8.28 -1.05 -10.86
N ASN A 39 -9.33 -0.82 -11.64
CA ASN A 39 -9.50 0.45 -12.36
C ASN A 39 -9.66 1.63 -11.41
N ARG A 40 -10.35 1.47 -10.27
CA ARG A 40 -10.45 2.52 -9.24
C ARG A 40 -9.10 2.82 -8.58
N VAL A 41 -8.34 1.78 -8.23
CA VAL A 41 -6.98 1.94 -7.69
C VAL A 41 -6.14 2.71 -8.68
N ARG A 42 -6.04 2.24 -9.93
CA ARG A 42 -5.30 2.92 -10.98
C ARG A 42 -5.72 4.38 -11.16
N GLN A 43 -7.02 4.65 -11.33
CA GLN A 43 -7.52 6.02 -11.51
C GLN A 43 -7.30 6.90 -10.28
N GLY A 44 -7.35 6.34 -9.09
CA GLY A 44 -7.02 7.03 -7.84
C GLY A 44 -5.58 7.54 -7.88
N TYR A 45 -4.64 6.68 -8.22
CA TYR A 45 -3.23 7.03 -8.29
C TYR A 45 -2.87 7.89 -9.51
N ASP A 46 -3.50 7.70 -10.67
CA ASP A 46 -3.26 8.52 -11.87
C ASP A 46 -3.87 9.93 -11.79
N ARG A 47 -5.09 10.08 -11.23
CA ARG A 47 -5.83 11.35 -11.26
C ARG A 47 -5.79 12.13 -9.95
N THR A 48 -5.86 11.42 -8.83
CA THR A 48 -5.98 12.07 -7.53
C THR A 48 -4.63 12.54 -7.02
N PHE A 49 -3.56 11.87 -7.44
CA PHE A 49 -2.21 12.19 -7.00
C PHE A 49 -1.50 13.25 -7.84
N SER A 50 -1.96 13.57 -9.06
CA SER A 50 -1.33 14.66 -9.83
C SER A 50 -1.27 15.98 -9.04
N ASP A 51 -2.30 16.28 -8.26
CA ASP A 51 -2.34 17.46 -7.39
C ASP A 51 -1.76 17.20 -5.98
N HIS A 52 -1.53 15.93 -5.60
CA HIS A 52 -1.17 15.52 -4.25
C HIS A 52 0.16 14.76 -4.14
N VAL A 53 0.76 14.30 -5.24
CA VAL A 53 2.02 13.52 -5.18
C VAL A 53 3.20 14.35 -4.67
N THR A 54 3.22 15.62 -4.95
CA THR A 54 4.17 16.52 -4.30
C THR A 54 4.02 16.44 -2.78
N ARG A 55 2.78 16.45 -2.28
CA ARG A 55 2.49 16.33 -0.84
C ARG A 55 2.72 14.92 -0.29
N TYR A 56 2.51 13.87 -1.09
CA TYR A 56 2.80 12.49 -0.70
C TYR A 56 4.28 12.30 -0.38
N ASP A 57 5.16 12.79 -1.26
CA ASP A 57 6.60 12.71 -1.02
C ASP A 57 7.07 13.70 0.05
N GLU A 58 6.52 14.91 0.11
CA GLU A 58 6.89 15.91 1.11
C GLU A 58 6.49 15.50 2.54
N LEU A 59 5.30 14.91 2.70
CA LEU A 59 4.73 14.60 4.01
C LEU A 59 4.90 13.12 4.42
N GLY A 60 4.99 12.22 3.46
CA GLY A 60 4.97 10.77 3.68
C GLY A 60 6.29 10.04 3.42
N ALA A 61 7.21 10.65 2.66
CA ALA A 61 8.42 9.95 2.21
C ALA A 61 9.30 9.47 3.36
N GLU A 62 9.43 10.25 4.44
CA GLU A 62 10.23 9.88 5.61
C GLU A 62 9.70 8.58 6.23
N PHE A 63 8.40 8.52 6.49
CA PHE A 63 7.73 7.39 7.14
C PHE A 63 7.74 6.14 6.25
N GLN A 64 7.47 6.32 4.97
CA GLN A 64 7.52 5.21 4.02
C GLN A 64 8.94 4.71 3.80
N THR A 65 9.93 5.61 3.83
CA THR A 65 11.35 5.23 3.80
C THR A 65 11.73 4.43 5.04
N GLN A 66 11.21 4.78 6.22
CA GLN A 66 11.43 4.01 7.44
C GLN A 66 10.86 2.59 7.32
N ALA A 67 9.63 2.45 6.83
CA ALA A 67 9.00 1.14 6.59
C ALA A 67 9.79 0.30 5.56
N ALA A 68 10.17 0.91 4.45
CA ALA A 68 10.94 0.25 3.40
C ALA A 68 12.36 -0.12 3.88
N THR A 69 13.00 0.74 4.68
CA THR A 69 14.31 0.45 5.27
C THR A 69 14.24 -0.76 6.20
N ALA A 70 13.22 -0.81 7.07
CA ALA A 70 12.98 -1.96 7.93
C ALA A 70 12.68 -3.23 7.12
N GLN A 71 11.94 -3.13 6.02
CA GLN A 71 11.67 -4.27 5.11
C GLN A 71 12.95 -4.79 4.45
N LEU A 72 13.92 -3.92 4.17
CA LEU A 72 15.18 -4.29 3.52
C LEU A 72 16.32 -4.57 4.52
N GLU A 73 16.07 -4.45 5.81
CA GLU A 73 17.05 -4.75 6.85
C GLU A 73 17.43 -6.24 6.80
N GLY A 74 18.73 -6.53 6.75
CA GLY A 74 19.24 -7.90 6.64
C GLY A 74 18.95 -8.61 5.31
N VAL A 75 18.38 -7.92 4.32
CA VAL A 75 18.21 -8.45 2.97
C VAL A 75 19.47 -8.17 2.15
N ASP A 76 20.10 -9.24 1.66
CA ASP A 76 21.22 -9.15 0.72
C ASP A 76 20.71 -8.95 -0.69
N LEU A 77 21.03 -7.79 -1.26
CA LEU A 77 20.65 -7.39 -2.62
C LEU A 77 21.86 -7.18 -3.53
N GLN A 78 23.06 -7.42 -3.02
CA GLN A 78 24.28 -7.23 -3.80
C GLN A 78 24.24 -8.11 -5.08
N ASP A 79 24.38 -7.46 -6.23
CA ASP A 79 24.39 -8.07 -7.57
C ASP A 79 23.09 -8.83 -7.94
N LYS A 80 21.96 -8.55 -7.26
CA LYS A 80 20.67 -9.21 -7.49
C LYS A 80 19.83 -8.50 -8.56
N VAL A 81 19.04 -9.30 -9.28
CA VAL A 81 17.97 -8.85 -10.15
C VAL A 81 16.67 -8.84 -9.33
N VAL A 82 16.12 -7.65 -9.10
CA VAL A 82 15.00 -7.40 -8.19
C VAL A 82 13.77 -6.98 -8.96
N LEU A 83 12.59 -7.48 -8.55
CA LEU A 83 11.29 -7.00 -8.97
C LEU A 83 10.62 -6.28 -7.78
N ASP A 84 10.24 -5.01 -7.97
CA ASP A 84 9.46 -4.21 -7.00
C ASP A 84 8.03 -4.06 -7.54
N VAL A 85 7.09 -4.77 -6.94
CA VAL A 85 5.68 -4.87 -7.37
C VAL A 85 4.82 -3.86 -6.61
N GLY A 86 4.17 -2.94 -7.32
CA GLY A 86 3.48 -1.80 -6.72
C GLY A 86 4.49 -0.80 -6.16
N CYS A 87 5.50 -0.48 -6.95
CA CYS A 87 6.65 0.33 -6.54
C CYS A 87 6.30 1.77 -6.14
N GLY A 88 5.10 2.26 -6.51
CA GLY A 88 4.67 3.62 -6.26
C GLY A 88 5.69 4.64 -6.74
N THR A 89 6.12 5.56 -5.88
CA THR A 89 7.14 6.57 -6.20
C THR A 89 8.59 6.06 -6.10
N GLY A 90 8.81 4.74 -6.03
CA GLY A 90 10.10 4.09 -6.19
C GLY A 90 10.96 4.03 -4.93
N ILE A 91 10.40 4.11 -3.72
CA ILE A 91 11.19 4.12 -2.47
C ILE A 91 11.98 2.82 -2.31
N ILE A 92 11.30 1.65 -2.40
CA ILE A 92 11.96 0.32 -2.29
C ILE A 92 12.95 0.14 -3.44
N THR A 93 12.56 0.50 -4.67
CA THR A 93 13.44 0.45 -5.86
C THR A 93 14.75 1.19 -5.61
N LEU A 94 14.68 2.44 -5.13
CA LEU A 94 15.89 3.26 -4.90
C LEU A 94 16.75 2.72 -3.75
N LEU A 95 16.13 2.23 -2.67
CA LEU A 95 16.84 1.57 -1.57
C LEU A 95 17.50 0.27 -2.02
N ALA A 96 16.85 -0.52 -2.87
CA ALA A 96 17.44 -1.74 -3.41
C ALA A 96 18.69 -1.45 -4.25
N LEU A 97 18.67 -0.40 -5.07
CA LEU A 97 19.83 0.05 -5.82
C LEU A 97 20.97 0.56 -4.93
N GLN A 98 20.64 1.28 -3.84
CA GLN A 98 21.63 1.72 -2.84
C GLN A 98 22.27 0.53 -2.11
N LYS A 99 21.53 -0.58 -1.94
CA LYS A 99 22.03 -1.84 -1.37
C LYS A 99 22.76 -2.74 -2.39
N GLY A 100 23.08 -2.23 -3.58
CA GLY A 100 23.91 -2.93 -4.56
C GLY A 100 23.13 -3.82 -5.54
N ALA A 101 21.80 -3.73 -5.63
CA ALA A 101 21.06 -4.49 -6.65
C ALA A 101 21.63 -4.20 -8.05
N ALA A 102 21.90 -5.22 -8.82
CA ALA A 102 22.43 -5.06 -10.18
C ALA A 102 21.41 -4.40 -11.10
N ARG A 103 20.15 -4.84 -11.00
CA ARG A 103 19.02 -4.32 -11.77
C ARG A 103 17.74 -4.40 -10.95
N VAL A 104 16.88 -3.41 -11.10
CA VAL A 104 15.53 -3.42 -10.52
C VAL A 104 14.50 -3.22 -11.63
N VAL A 105 13.49 -4.08 -11.69
CA VAL A 105 12.25 -3.82 -12.43
C VAL A 105 11.28 -3.14 -11.47
N CYS A 106 10.94 -1.90 -11.77
CA CYS A 106 10.06 -1.04 -10.99
C CYS A 106 8.67 -1.10 -11.62
N GLY A 107 7.75 -1.85 -11.03
CA GLY A 107 6.44 -2.14 -11.60
C GLY A 107 5.27 -1.55 -10.83
N ASP A 108 4.36 -0.84 -11.51
CA ASP A 108 3.14 -0.30 -10.91
C ASP A 108 1.98 -0.32 -11.91
N ILE A 109 0.75 -0.33 -11.41
CA ILE A 109 -0.44 -0.24 -12.25
C ILE A 109 -0.67 1.19 -12.75
N SER A 110 -0.12 2.21 -12.07
CA SER A 110 -0.21 3.63 -12.37
C SER A 110 1.00 4.11 -13.15
N ASN A 111 0.79 4.60 -14.36
CA ASN A 111 1.85 5.24 -15.14
C ASN A 111 2.37 6.51 -14.46
N TYR A 112 1.49 7.25 -13.79
CA TYR A 112 1.89 8.46 -13.08
C TYR A 112 2.89 8.18 -11.94
N MET A 113 2.67 7.10 -11.17
CA MET A 113 3.62 6.66 -10.15
C MET A 113 4.98 6.31 -10.76
N LEU A 114 4.99 5.63 -11.90
CA LEU A 114 6.22 5.29 -12.62
C LEU A 114 6.96 6.53 -13.13
N GLU A 115 6.25 7.56 -13.60
CA GLU A 115 6.86 8.84 -14.01
C GLU A 115 7.56 9.52 -12.83
N VAL A 116 6.92 9.56 -11.65
CA VAL A 116 7.53 10.10 -10.44
C VAL A 116 8.74 9.28 -9.99
N ALA A 117 8.62 7.95 -9.98
CA ALA A 117 9.73 7.06 -9.64
C ALA A 117 10.92 7.24 -10.59
N ARG A 118 10.65 7.40 -11.90
CA ARG A 118 11.67 7.69 -12.93
C ARG A 118 12.38 9.01 -12.65
N ALA A 119 11.61 10.08 -12.43
CA ALA A 119 12.19 11.40 -12.16
C ALA A 119 13.10 11.39 -10.90
N LYS A 120 12.72 10.63 -9.87
CA LYS A 120 13.57 10.44 -8.68
C LYS A 120 14.83 9.65 -8.97
N ALA A 121 14.74 8.60 -9.77
CA ALA A 121 15.87 7.79 -10.17
C ALA A 121 16.87 8.60 -11.00
N ASP A 122 16.39 9.37 -11.97
CA ASP A 122 17.20 10.27 -12.81
C ASP A 122 17.92 11.32 -11.96
N LYS A 123 17.22 11.94 -11.00
CA LYS A 123 17.81 12.90 -10.05
C LYS A 123 18.94 12.29 -9.19
N LYS A 124 18.88 10.98 -8.95
CA LYS A 124 19.93 10.24 -8.21
C LYS A 124 21.02 9.66 -9.12
N GLY A 125 20.95 9.90 -10.44
CA GLY A 125 21.90 9.42 -11.42
C GLY A 125 21.78 7.92 -11.76
N TYR A 126 20.66 7.28 -11.44
CA TYR A 126 20.41 5.91 -11.87
C TYR A 126 19.88 5.90 -13.31
N GLY A 127 20.70 5.38 -14.22
CA GLY A 127 20.32 5.25 -15.62
C GLY A 127 19.43 4.04 -15.91
N THR A 128 18.86 4.01 -17.12
CA THR A 128 17.98 2.93 -17.62
C THR A 128 18.65 1.55 -17.68
N ALA A 129 19.96 1.48 -17.64
CA ALA A 129 20.68 0.21 -17.55
C ALA A 129 20.43 -0.54 -16.24
N ARG A 130 20.10 0.18 -15.16
CA ARG A 130 19.87 -0.40 -13.84
C ARG A 130 18.40 -0.46 -13.42
N ILE A 131 17.51 0.32 -14.06
CA ILE A 131 16.09 0.33 -13.73
C ILE A 131 15.26 0.17 -15.01
N ASP A 132 14.30 -0.75 -14.94
CA ASP A 132 13.27 -0.94 -15.96
C ASP A 132 11.90 -0.58 -15.36
N PHE A 133 11.27 0.49 -15.85
CA PHE A 133 9.98 0.95 -15.36
C PHE A 133 8.87 0.35 -16.22
N ARG A 134 7.99 -0.42 -15.62
CA ARG A 134 6.90 -1.13 -16.31
C ARG A 134 5.55 -0.91 -15.69
N GLN A 135 4.58 -0.52 -16.51
CA GLN A 135 3.19 -0.63 -16.10
C GLN A 135 2.81 -2.11 -16.08
N LEU A 136 2.35 -2.62 -14.93
CA LEU A 136 1.97 -4.02 -14.76
C LEU A 136 0.84 -4.21 -13.76
N ASP A 137 0.16 -5.35 -13.87
CA ASP A 137 -0.79 -5.85 -12.91
C ASP A 137 -0.10 -6.90 -12.01
N ALA A 138 -0.09 -6.67 -10.71
CA ALA A 138 0.52 -7.58 -9.74
C ALA A 138 -0.09 -9.00 -9.77
N GLU A 139 -1.35 -9.12 -10.18
CA GLU A 139 -2.06 -10.39 -10.26
C GLU A 139 -1.85 -11.14 -11.61
N SER A 140 -1.03 -10.56 -12.51
CA SER A 140 -0.68 -11.16 -13.82
C SER A 140 0.64 -10.55 -14.30
N LEU A 141 1.76 -11.05 -13.76
CA LEU A 141 3.08 -10.50 -14.06
C LEU A 141 3.58 -10.95 -15.45
N PRO A 142 3.96 -9.99 -16.32
CA PRO A 142 4.37 -10.27 -17.70
C PRO A 142 5.85 -10.74 -17.78
N PHE A 143 6.22 -11.67 -16.91
CA PHE A 143 7.59 -12.22 -16.84
C PHE A 143 7.56 -13.73 -16.87
N GLU A 144 8.61 -14.31 -17.39
CA GLU A 144 8.83 -15.76 -17.36
C GLU A 144 9.11 -16.23 -15.93
N ASP A 145 8.90 -17.53 -15.71
CA ASP A 145 9.26 -18.20 -14.47
C ASP A 145 10.76 -18.02 -14.17
N ALA A 146 11.13 -17.97 -12.91
CA ALA A 146 12.53 -17.92 -12.48
C ALA A 146 13.35 -16.77 -13.10
N SER A 147 12.76 -15.57 -13.24
CA SER A 147 13.40 -14.38 -13.82
C SER A 147 14.16 -13.55 -12.79
N PHE A 148 13.78 -13.61 -11.50
CA PHE A 148 14.26 -12.69 -10.46
C PHE A 148 14.91 -13.41 -9.28
N ASP A 149 15.92 -12.78 -8.68
CA ASP A 149 16.54 -13.24 -7.44
C ASP A 149 15.75 -12.81 -6.21
N CYS A 150 15.02 -11.67 -6.33
CA CYS A 150 14.18 -11.14 -5.28
C CYS A 150 12.92 -10.50 -5.88
N ALA A 151 11.76 -10.78 -5.29
CA ALA A 151 10.50 -10.10 -5.57
C ALA A 151 10.01 -9.41 -4.30
N MET A 152 9.73 -8.12 -4.40
CA MET A 152 9.35 -7.27 -3.28
C MET A 152 8.03 -6.59 -3.51
N THR A 153 7.30 -6.31 -2.43
CA THR A 153 6.14 -5.42 -2.46
C THR A 153 6.01 -4.71 -1.12
N GLY A 154 5.78 -3.41 -1.14
CA GLY A 154 5.60 -2.60 0.06
C GLY A 154 4.24 -1.91 0.07
N MET A 155 3.42 -2.16 1.09
CA MET A 155 2.12 -1.52 1.34
C MET A 155 1.11 -1.62 0.18
N THR A 156 1.30 -2.58 -0.74
CA THR A 156 0.48 -2.74 -1.96
C THR A 156 -0.61 -3.79 -1.79
N LEU A 157 -0.35 -4.89 -1.07
CA LEU A 157 -1.28 -6.03 -0.97
C LEU A 157 -2.69 -5.63 -0.49
N GLY A 158 -2.80 -4.61 0.35
CA GLY A 158 -4.09 -4.08 0.81
C GLY A 158 -4.95 -3.44 -0.29
N LEU A 159 -4.36 -3.13 -1.43
CA LEU A 159 -5.02 -2.49 -2.57
C LEU A 159 -5.47 -3.50 -3.64
N LEU A 160 -5.00 -4.74 -3.54
CA LEU A 160 -5.25 -5.77 -4.53
C LEU A 160 -6.60 -6.47 -4.28
N PRO A 161 -7.40 -6.72 -5.32
CA PRO A 161 -8.61 -7.55 -5.22
C PRO A 161 -8.32 -9.01 -4.87
N GLU A 162 -7.24 -9.58 -5.44
CA GLU A 162 -6.85 -11.00 -5.31
C GLU A 162 -5.38 -11.10 -4.86
N PRO A 163 -5.05 -10.72 -3.61
CA PRO A 163 -3.65 -10.68 -3.14
C PRO A 163 -2.98 -12.06 -3.14
N GLU A 164 -3.75 -13.14 -2.98
CA GLU A 164 -3.26 -14.52 -3.09
C GLU A 164 -2.66 -14.77 -4.49
N LYS A 165 -3.34 -14.28 -5.53
CA LYS A 165 -2.90 -14.42 -6.91
C LYS A 165 -1.62 -13.62 -7.17
N ALA A 166 -1.54 -12.41 -6.62
CA ALA A 166 -0.33 -11.60 -6.73
C ALA A 166 0.88 -12.26 -6.07
N VAL A 167 0.70 -12.83 -4.87
CA VAL A 167 1.78 -13.57 -4.20
C VAL A 167 2.18 -14.82 -4.99
N THR A 168 1.23 -15.55 -5.56
CA THR A 168 1.51 -16.69 -6.44
C THR A 168 2.35 -16.28 -7.66
N GLU A 169 2.00 -15.17 -8.31
CA GLU A 169 2.76 -14.63 -9.43
C GLU A 169 4.17 -14.18 -9.01
N MET A 170 4.29 -13.51 -7.87
CA MET A 170 5.61 -13.11 -7.34
C MET A 170 6.50 -14.33 -7.06
N VAL A 171 5.94 -15.41 -6.51
CA VAL A 171 6.69 -16.66 -6.28
C VAL A 171 7.01 -17.39 -7.59
N ARG A 172 6.10 -17.37 -8.56
CA ARG A 172 6.35 -17.97 -9.89
C ARG A 172 7.59 -17.38 -10.55
N VAL A 173 7.69 -16.06 -10.54
CA VAL A 173 8.81 -15.34 -11.21
C VAL A 173 10.12 -15.38 -10.43
N LEU A 174 10.15 -15.84 -9.17
CA LEU A 174 11.38 -16.05 -8.42
C LEU A 174 12.13 -17.27 -8.93
N ARG A 175 13.45 -17.18 -8.97
CA ARG A 175 14.38 -18.29 -9.16
C ARG A 175 14.34 -19.25 -7.96
N PRO A 176 14.73 -20.52 -8.11
CA PRO A 176 15.02 -21.38 -6.97
C PRO A 176 16.00 -20.68 -6.01
N GLY A 177 15.73 -20.71 -4.70
CA GLY A 177 16.47 -19.96 -3.67
C GLY A 177 16.14 -18.47 -3.60
N GLY A 178 15.38 -17.91 -4.53
CA GLY A 178 14.99 -16.50 -4.58
C GLY A 178 14.15 -16.07 -3.38
N LEU A 179 14.24 -14.80 -3.02
CA LEU A 179 13.59 -14.21 -1.84
C LEU A 179 12.30 -13.48 -2.21
N LEU A 180 11.20 -13.83 -1.55
CA LEU A 180 10.01 -12.98 -1.46
C LEU A 180 10.12 -12.08 -0.24
N SER A 181 9.88 -10.76 -0.39
CA SER A 181 9.85 -9.77 0.70
C SER A 181 8.58 -8.93 0.62
N ILE A 182 7.79 -8.94 1.68
CA ILE A 182 6.50 -8.25 1.76
C ILE A 182 6.49 -7.29 2.94
N GLY A 183 6.11 -6.05 2.68
CA GLY A 183 5.66 -5.08 3.68
C GLY A 183 4.15 -4.88 3.54
N ALA A 184 3.40 -5.15 4.59
CA ALA A 184 1.94 -5.04 4.58
C ALA A 184 1.43 -4.20 5.76
N HIS A 185 0.22 -3.65 5.61
CA HIS A 185 -0.43 -2.91 6.69
C HIS A 185 -0.82 -3.83 7.85
N GLY A 186 -0.44 -3.48 9.06
CA GLY A 186 -0.86 -4.17 10.27
C GLY A 186 -2.24 -3.71 10.78
N PRO A 187 -2.77 -4.35 11.84
CA PRO A 187 -4.12 -4.10 12.34
C PRO A 187 -4.32 -2.70 12.93
N GLU A 188 -3.26 -2.02 13.35
CA GLU A 188 -3.33 -0.68 13.93
C GLU A 188 -2.87 0.42 12.96
N HIS A 189 -2.61 0.09 11.69
CA HIS A 189 -2.11 1.05 10.73
C HIS A 189 -3.09 2.20 10.53
N TYR A 190 -2.66 3.43 10.86
CA TYR A 190 -3.41 4.69 10.78
C TYR A 190 -4.77 4.68 11.50
N TRP A 191 -4.95 3.86 12.53
CA TRP A 191 -6.27 3.65 13.15
C TRP A 191 -6.89 4.93 13.70
N GLU A 192 -6.10 5.85 14.29
CA GLU A 192 -6.60 7.12 14.84
C GLU A 192 -7.16 8.01 13.71
N ALA A 193 -6.42 8.12 12.63
CA ALA A 193 -6.80 8.91 11.47
C ALA A 193 -7.96 8.27 10.70
N CYS A 194 -7.99 6.95 10.57
CA CYS A 194 -9.12 6.21 9.98
C CYS A 194 -10.40 6.41 10.80
N ASP A 195 -10.36 6.23 12.12
CA ASP A 195 -11.51 6.41 13.00
C ASP A 195 -12.05 7.85 12.93
N ALA A 196 -11.16 8.83 12.99
CA ALA A 196 -11.52 10.24 12.86
C ALA A 196 -12.15 10.57 11.49
N SER A 197 -11.54 10.06 10.43
CA SER A 197 -12.04 10.26 9.07
C SER A 197 -13.41 9.62 8.87
N PHE A 198 -13.61 8.37 9.33
CA PHE A 198 -14.91 7.70 9.24
C PHE A 198 -16.00 8.40 10.04
N ARG A 199 -15.65 9.09 11.14
CA ARG A 199 -16.60 9.91 11.90
C ARG A 199 -16.96 11.20 11.17
N ALA A 200 -15.99 11.84 10.55
CA ALA A 200 -16.14 13.15 9.94
C ALA A 200 -16.81 13.12 8.58
N ILE A 201 -16.48 12.13 7.74
CA ILE A 201 -16.92 12.06 6.35
C ILE A 201 -18.44 11.90 6.22
N ASN A 202 -19.02 12.47 5.19
CA ASN A 202 -20.41 12.21 4.82
C ASN A 202 -20.56 10.76 4.33
N LYS A 203 -21.37 9.98 5.06
CA LYS A 203 -21.54 8.53 4.85
C LYS A 203 -21.99 8.16 3.43
N ARG A 204 -22.72 9.06 2.75
CA ARG A 204 -23.15 8.83 1.35
C ARG A 204 -22.01 8.56 0.38
N TYR A 205 -20.79 9.05 0.68
CA TYR A 205 -19.62 8.84 -0.18
C TYR A 205 -18.90 7.51 0.06
N VAL A 206 -19.17 6.85 1.17
CA VAL A 206 -18.52 5.59 1.54
C VAL A 206 -19.44 4.38 1.47
N PHE A 207 -20.78 4.60 1.43
CA PHE A 207 -21.73 3.50 1.34
C PHE A 207 -21.56 2.68 0.05
N GLY A 208 -21.61 1.36 0.20
CA GLY A 208 -21.56 0.41 -0.91
C GLY A 208 -20.15 0.16 -1.47
N TYR A 209 -19.10 0.64 -0.80
CA TYR A 209 -17.72 0.38 -1.19
C TYR A 209 -16.99 -0.34 -0.08
N ARG A 210 -16.21 -1.35 -0.42
CA ARG A 210 -15.39 -2.06 0.53
C ARG A 210 -14.36 -1.11 1.14
N LEU A 211 -14.35 -1.03 2.48
CA LEU A 211 -13.47 -0.17 3.28
C LEU A 211 -12.60 -1.10 4.13
N GLU A 212 -11.43 -1.43 3.65
CA GLU A 212 -10.48 -2.24 4.40
C GLU A 212 -9.07 -2.14 3.83
N PHE A 213 -8.09 -2.45 4.68
CA PHE A 213 -6.72 -2.74 4.30
C PHE A 213 -6.44 -4.22 4.57
N TRP A 214 -5.89 -4.93 3.60
CA TRP A 214 -5.51 -6.32 3.70
C TRP A 214 -4.00 -6.46 3.47
N PRO A 215 -3.29 -7.41 4.06
CA PRO A 215 -3.67 -8.22 5.22
C PRO A 215 -3.56 -7.40 6.52
N ARG A 216 -4.27 -7.79 7.58
CA ARG A 216 -4.35 -7.01 8.82
C ARG A 216 -3.78 -7.69 10.03
N LYS A 217 -3.55 -8.99 9.95
CA LYS A 217 -2.96 -9.79 11.04
C LYS A 217 -1.76 -10.55 10.53
N GLU A 218 -0.76 -10.68 11.36
CA GLU A 218 0.45 -11.42 11.04
C GLU A 218 0.15 -12.86 10.60
N ASP A 219 -0.81 -13.52 11.28
CA ASP A 219 -1.25 -14.86 10.91
C ASP A 219 -1.93 -14.95 9.54
N GLU A 220 -2.58 -13.87 9.08
CA GLU A 220 -3.18 -13.81 7.75
C GLU A 220 -2.09 -13.77 6.68
N VAL A 221 -1.06 -12.95 6.89
CA VAL A 221 0.11 -12.90 6.00
C VAL A 221 0.85 -14.23 6.00
N ARG A 222 1.07 -14.83 7.18
CA ARG A 222 1.72 -16.13 7.31
C ARG A 222 0.95 -17.22 6.55
N ARG A 223 -0.38 -17.26 6.68
CA ARG A 223 -1.22 -18.21 5.93
C ARG A 223 -1.16 -17.97 4.42
N LEU A 224 -1.09 -16.72 3.99
CA LEU A 224 -0.92 -16.39 2.58
C LEU A 224 0.38 -16.98 2.03
N LEU A 225 1.49 -16.81 2.75
CA LEU A 225 2.78 -17.35 2.33
C LEU A 225 2.83 -18.87 2.42
N ALA A 226 2.16 -19.46 3.40
CA ALA A 226 2.05 -20.93 3.52
C ALA A 226 1.18 -21.56 2.43
N GLY A 227 0.36 -20.78 1.73
CA GLY A 227 -0.47 -21.23 0.61
C GLY A 227 0.27 -21.30 -0.73
N VAL A 228 1.54 -20.90 -0.78
CA VAL A 228 2.40 -20.94 -1.97
C VAL A 228 3.69 -21.70 -1.64
N ASP A 229 4.42 -22.12 -2.68
CA ASP A 229 5.64 -22.93 -2.53
C ASP A 229 6.82 -22.06 -2.02
N LEU A 230 6.88 -21.89 -0.69
CA LEU A 230 7.91 -21.14 0.02
C LEU A 230 8.39 -21.91 1.26
N LYS A 231 9.70 -21.81 1.51
CA LYS A 231 10.36 -22.28 2.74
C LYS A 231 10.90 -21.08 3.55
N ASP A 232 11.36 -21.34 4.75
CA ASP A 232 11.96 -20.34 5.66
C ASP A 232 11.06 -19.11 5.90
N ILE A 233 9.74 -19.33 5.99
CA ILE A 233 8.77 -18.25 6.17
C ILE A 233 9.00 -17.58 7.53
N ARG A 234 9.26 -16.28 7.51
CA ARG A 234 9.41 -15.43 8.69
C ARG A 234 8.46 -14.26 8.59
N THR A 235 7.87 -13.91 9.73
CA THR A 235 7.03 -12.71 9.86
C THR A 235 7.44 -11.95 11.10
N SER A 236 7.34 -10.63 11.05
CA SER A 236 7.48 -9.73 12.20
C SER A 236 6.53 -8.56 12.06
N ARG A 237 6.20 -7.94 13.18
CA ARG A 237 5.35 -6.75 13.21
C ARG A 237 6.11 -5.61 13.86
N LEU A 238 6.09 -4.45 13.21
CA LEU A 238 6.70 -3.22 13.70
C LEU A 238 5.63 -2.16 13.83
N THR A 239 5.68 -1.41 14.93
CA THR A 239 4.70 -0.36 15.21
C THR A 239 5.42 0.87 15.76
N TRP A 240 5.13 2.05 15.18
CA TRP A 240 5.59 3.32 15.73
C TRP A 240 4.51 4.40 15.63
N ARG A 241 4.67 5.47 16.38
CA ARG A 241 3.70 6.55 16.48
C ARG A 241 4.31 7.85 16.00
N ASN A 242 3.69 8.42 14.98
CA ASN A 242 4.02 9.74 14.49
C ASN A 242 3.18 10.77 15.24
N THR A 243 3.84 11.77 15.83
CA THR A 243 3.17 12.81 16.60
C THR A 243 3.30 14.15 15.89
N PHE A 244 2.20 14.84 15.74
CA PHE A 244 2.08 16.12 15.05
C PHE A 244 1.73 17.23 16.07
N LYS A 245 2.10 18.46 15.76
CA LYS A 245 1.81 19.63 16.62
C LYS A 245 0.30 19.92 16.68
N THR A 246 -0.40 19.70 15.57
CA THR A 246 -1.83 19.98 15.44
C THR A 246 -2.58 18.82 14.79
N GLY A 247 -3.89 18.75 15.00
CA GLY A 247 -4.74 17.80 14.30
C GLY A 247 -4.79 18.06 12.79
N GLY A 248 -4.60 19.29 12.37
CA GLY A 248 -4.51 19.64 10.95
C GLY A 248 -3.29 19.06 10.28
N GLU A 249 -2.12 19.14 10.91
CA GLU A 249 -0.89 18.50 10.40
C GLU A 249 -1.06 16.96 10.28
N ALA A 250 -1.65 16.32 11.30
CA ALA A 250 -1.93 14.89 11.26
C ALA A 250 -2.90 14.52 10.12
N TYR A 251 -3.93 15.36 9.89
CA TYR A 251 -4.82 15.19 8.75
C TYR A 251 -4.10 15.37 7.41
N ASP A 252 -3.28 16.41 7.29
CA ASP A 252 -2.54 16.72 6.06
C ASP A 252 -1.60 15.57 5.71
N PHE A 253 -0.88 15.01 6.68
CA PHE A 253 -0.09 13.79 6.53
C PHE A 253 -0.95 12.60 6.07
N PHE A 254 -1.99 12.27 6.84
CA PHE A 254 -2.85 11.13 6.54
C PHE A 254 -3.52 11.25 5.17
N SER A 255 -4.02 12.45 4.83
CA SER A 255 -4.69 12.67 3.56
C SER A 255 -3.75 12.58 2.36
N ALA A 256 -2.48 12.96 2.51
CA ALA A 256 -1.48 12.85 1.47
C ALA A 256 -1.19 11.38 1.10
N ILE A 257 -1.25 10.46 2.07
CA ILE A 257 -0.90 9.05 1.87
C ILE A 257 -2.14 8.20 1.56
N SER A 258 -3.27 8.46 2.22
CA SER A 258 -4.45 7.58 2.22
C SER A 258 -5.65 8.10 1.44
N SER A 259 -5.56 9.26 0.79
CA SER A 259 -6.74 9.94 0.24
C SER A 259 -7.33 9.29 -1.02
N THR A 260 -6.63 8.37 -1.67
CA THR A 260 -7.04 7.77 -2.94
C THR A 260 -8.40 7.11 -2.91
N TRP A 261 -8.75 6.43 -1.80
CA TRP A 261 -9.96 5.62 -1.74
C TRP A 261 -11.25 6.43 -1.55
N TRP A 262 -11.21 7.60 -0.88
CA TRP A 262 -12.43 8.39 -0.68
C TRP A 262 -12.51 9.64 -1.56
N TYR A 263 -11.37 10.24 -1.93
CA TYR A 263 -11.37 11.37 -2.84
C TYR A 263 -11.98 11.05 -4.20
N ALA A 264 -11.77 9.84 -4.70
CA ALA A 264 -12.36 9.38 -5.96
C ALA A 264 -13.90 9.39 -5.96
N LYS A 265 -14.53 9.41 -4.78
CA LYS A 265 -15.98 9.30 -4.63
C LYS A 265 -16.67 10.60 -4.26
N VAL A 266 -15.92 11.57 -3.75
CA VAL A 266 -16.44 12.90 -3.49
C VAL A 266 -16.47 13.66 -4.81
N PRO A 267 -17.64 14.18 -5.25
CA PRO A 267 -17.72 15.01 -6.45
C PRO A 267 -16.69 16.15 -6.39
N PRO A 268 -15.98 16.47 -7.50
CA PRO A 268 -14.92 17.47 -7.51
C PRO A 268 -15.31 18.80 -6.84
N ASN A 269 -16.51 19.30 -7.12
CA ASN A 269 -17.06 20.55 -6.56
C ASN A 269 -17.38 20.49 -5.05
N GLN A 270 -17.25 19.34 -4.41
CA GLN A 270 -17.51 19.15 -2.98
C GLN A 270 -16.27 18.73 -2.20
N ARG A 271 -15.16 18.41 -2.89
CA ARG A 271 -13.92 17.91 -2.26
C ARG A 271 -13.38 18.89 -1.23
N ASP A 272 -13.23 20.15 -1.58
CA ASP A 272 -12.70 21.18 -0.67
C ASP A 272 -13.53 21.34 0.60
N ARG A 273 -14.86 21.28 0.48
CA ARG A 273 -15.76 21.34 1.63
C ARG A 273 -15.60 20.14 2.55
N GLU A 274 -15.55 18.94 1.99
CA GLU A 274 -15.39 17.70 2.79
C GLU A 274 -14.00 17.62 3.40
N THR A 275 -12.97 18.10 2.68
CA THR A 275 -11.59 18.21 3.19
C THR A 275 -11.54 19.16 4.41
N ARG A 276 -12.06 20.39 4.27
CA ARG A 276 -12.09 21.35 5.39
C ARG A 276 -12.88 20.80 6.59
N LYS A 277 -14.00 20.14 6.34
CA LYS A 277 -14.82 19.50 7.38
C LYS A 277 -14.06 18.42 8.13
N THR A 278 -13.39 17.52 7.41
CA THR A 278 -12.64 16.41 8.00
C THR A 278 -11.40 16.92 8.73
N ARG A 279 -10.64 17.84 8.13
CA ARG A 279 -9.50 18.50 8.77
C ARG A 279 -9.91 19.22 10.06
N GLY A 280 -11.01 19.97 10.03
CA GLY A 280 -11.55 20.64 11.22
C GLY A 280 -12.03 19.66 12.29
N TYR A 281 -12.41 18.43 11.93
CA TYR A 281 -12.72 17.40 12.91
C TYR A 281 -11.44 16.91 13.64
N PHE A 282 -10.34 16.68 12.92
CA PHE A 282 -9.06 16.32 13.53
C PHE A 282 -8.59 17.39 14.51
N GLU A 283 -8.68 18.67 14.13
CA GLU A 283 -8.36 19.80 15.01
C GLU A 283 -9.19 19.79 16.30
N ARG A 284 -10.52 19.79 16.17
CA ARG A 284 -11.43 19.85 17.32
C ARG A 284 -11.28 18.64 18.26
N ARG A 285 -10.92 17.48 17.72
CA ARG A 285 -10.73 16.24 18.49
C ARG A 285 -9.28 16.02 18.93
N ARG A 286 -8.38 16.94 18.57
CA ARG A 286 -6.95 16.85 18.87
C ARG A 286 -6.34 15.51 18.45
N VAL A 287 -6.66 15.06 17.23
CA VAL A 287 -6.08 13.84 16.65
C VAL A 287 -4.67 14.21 16.18
N THR A 288 -3.70 14.10 17.05
CA THR A 288 -2.30 14.50 16.82
C THR A 288 -1.34 13.33 16.71
N THR A 289 -1.85 12.11 16.81
CA THR A 289 -1.05 10.88 16.68
C THR A 289 -1.59 10.06 15.52
N VAL A 290 -0.67 9.52 14.72
CA VAL A 290 -0.97 8.56 13.66
C VAL A 290 -0.04 7.37 13.82
N THR A 291 -0.62 6.22 14.13
CA THR A 291 0.13 4.98 14.31
C THR A 291 0.46 4.37 12.96
N GLU A 292 1.73 4.11 12.70
CA GLU A 292 2.17 3.19 11.65
C GLU A 292 2.36 1.80 12.22
N ASP A 293 1.78 0.83 11.54
CA ASP A 293 1.81 -0.57 11.94
C ASP A 293 1.99 -1.41 10.69
N ILE A 294 3.13 -2.06 10.59
CA ILE A 294 3.48 -2.86 9.42
C ILE A 294 3.80 -4.29 9.82
N ILE A 295 3.47 -5.20 8.92
CA ILE A 295 3.84 -6.60 8.99
C ILE A 295 4.88 -6.82 7.90
N LEU A 296 6.05 -7.27 8.31
CA LEU A 296 7.10 -7.72 7.40
C LEU A 296 7.03 -9.23 7.28
N ALA A 297 7.11 -9.74 6.05
CA ALA A 297 7.06 -11.15 5.80
C ALA A 297 8.06 -11.54 4.70
N TYR A 298 8.71 -12.67 4.89
CA TYR A 298 9.74 -13.19 4.00
C TYR A 298 9.55 -14.68 3.79
N GLY A 299 9.96 -15.16 2.63
CA GLY A 299 10.03 -16.58 2.31
C GLY A 299 10.98 -16.82 1.15
N ARG A 300 11.55 -18.02 1.05
CA ARG A 300 12.43 -18.41 -0.04
C ARG A 300 11.73 -19.47 -0.91
N LYS A 301 11.82 -19.30 -2.22
CA LYS A 301 11.41 -20.34 -3.15
C LYS A 301 12.34 -21.56 -2.97
N PRO A 302 11.85 -22.81 -2.88
CA PRO A 302 12.64 -24.03 -2.79
C PRO A 302 13.71 -24.16 -3.85
#